data_e87f82815efb5436569205f1a6ced187
#
_entry.id   e87f82815efb5436569205f1a6ced187
#
_cell.length_a   1.000
_cell.length_b   1.000
_cell.length_c   1.000
_cell.angle_alpha   90.00
_cell.angle_beta   90.00
_cell.angle_gamma   90.00
#
_symmetry.space_group_name_H-M   'P 1'
#
loop_
_entity.id
_entity.type
_entity.pdbx_description
1 polymer ?
#
loop_
_entity_poly.entity_id
_entity_poly.type
_entity_poly.pdbx_seq_one_letter_code
_entity_poly.pdbx_strand_id
1 'polypeptide(L)'
;FDANMKPLDAQTEALFEEMKARIKEDDNSVPQRRGKYMYWSAISEGEQYSKYYRKPVDAPADAEPELLLDQNVMAEGLDYFRLGTLSISENGRYMAYSTDTNGSARYTGVIKDLETGEMLGDKIENLRGGLTWVANDTALVYTPSTEEWRSLEIKLHTVGQPNDTDVTLYLEEDQSFSVGAGLTAQDDYLIIASGDNETSEVRFVSAANPTGEQTLIKPREKGVEYSVDIRDGELFVWTNDDHINFRLAKASLETPGEWETVIAGSDDFYLTGFDLYKDFFVTEGRLNGLDQIQLRDYSAPTAIKPIAFPEASYNAGL
;
A
#
# COMPACT_ATOMS: atom_id res chain seq x y z
N PHE A 1 -24.33 -13.92 -29.71
CA PHE A 1 -23.83 -12.60 -29.28
C PHE A 1 -23.32 -11.84 -30.52
N ASP A 2 -22.31 -12.33 -31.24
CA ASP A 2 -21.61 -11.62 -32.33
C ASP A 2 -22.55 -11.18 -33.48
N ALA A 3 -23.50 -12.03 -33.89
CA ALA A 3 -24.46 -11.69 -34.93
C ALA A 3 -25.39 -10.53 -34.57
N ASN A 4 -25.67 -10.35 -33.28
CA ASN A 4 -26.48 -9.26 -32.76
C ASN A 4 -25.67 -7.96 -32.50
N MET A 5 -24.37 -8.09 -32.23
CA MET A 5 -23.48 -6.95 -31.98
C MET A 5 -22.94 -6.32 -33.27
N LYS A 6 -22.72 -7.13 -34.30
CA LYS A 6 -22.17 -6.67 -35.60
C LYS A 6 -22.82 -5.40 -36.18
N PRO A 7 -24.16 -5.20 -36.12
CA PRO A 7 -24.78 -3.94 -36.59
C PRO A 7 -24.39 -2.71 -35.74
N LEU A 8 -23.83 -2.92 -34.54
CA LEU A 8 -23.43 -1.88 -33.59
C LEU A 8 -21.92 -1.60 -33.62
N ASP A 9 -21.13 -2.30 -34.46
CA ASP A 9 -19.66 -2.15 -34.48
C ASP A 9 -19.21 -0.67 -34.65
N ALA A 10 -19.86 0.04 -35.59
CA ALA A 10 -19.53 1.47 -35.79
C ALA A 10 -19.86 2.36 -34.60
N GLN A 11 -20.91 2.04 -33.84
CA GLN A 11 -21.27 2.77 -32.62
C GLN A 11 -20.32 2.40 -31.48
N THR A 12 -19.92 1.14 -31.37
CA THR A 12 -18.93 0.66 -30.40
C THR A 12 -17.60 1.37 -30.61
N GLU A 13 -17.13 1.46 -31.86
CA GLU A 13 -15.91 2.17 -32.22
C GLU A 13 -15.98 3.66 -31.89
N ALA A 14 -17.11 4.31 -32.24
CA ALA A 14 -17.29 5.73 -31.92
C ALA A 14 -17.29 6.01 -30.42
N LEU A 15 -17.90 5.14 -29.60
CA LEU A 15 -17.87 5.23 -28.14
C LEU A 15 -16.47 4.97 -27.59
N PHE A 16 -15.75 4.00 -28.15
CA PHE A 16 -14.36 3.72 -27.77
C PHE A 16 -13.46 4.94 -28.00
N GLU A 17 -13.50 5.53 -29.18
CA GLU A 17 -12.72 6.72 -29.49
C GLU A 17 -13.12 7.94 -28.64
N GLU A 18 -14.42 8.11 -28.34
CA GLU A 18 -14.87 9.17 -27.42
C GLU A 18 -14.33 8.95 -26.00
N MET A 19 -14.38 7.71 -25.49
CA MET A 19 -13.84 7.38 -24.16
C MET A 19 -12.34 7.58 -24.11
N LYS A 20 -11.62 7.09 -25.13
CA LYS A 20 -10.17 7.23 -25.26
C LYS A 20 -9.74 8.70 -25.28
N ALA A 21 -10.44 9.56 -26.02
CA ALA A 21 -10.13 11.00 -26.12
C ALA A 21 -10.31 11.77 -24.80
N ARG A 22 -10.96 11.17 -23.78
CA ARG A 22 -11.08 11.75 -22.44
C ARG A 22 -9.95 11.36 -21.51
N ILE A 23 -9.09 10.40 -21.92
CA ILE A 23 -7.95 9.92 -21.13
C ILE A 23 -6.73 10.75 -21.53
N LYS A 24 -6.02 11.29 -20.54
CA LYS A 24 -4.72 11.91 -20.77
C LYS A 24 -3.68 10.80 -20.93
N GLU A 25 -3.25 10.55 -22.17
CA GLU A 25 -2.32 9.46 -22.49
C GLU A 25 -0.87 9.77 -22.07
N ASP A 26 -0.46 11.04 -21.99
CA ASP A 26 0.85 11.47 -21.49
C ASP A 26 0.68 12.05 -20.10
N ASP A 27 1.00 11.26 -19.07
CA ASP A 27 0.79 11.65 -17.68
C ASP A 27 1.90 11.18 -16.74
N ASN A 28 2.08 11.96 -15.67
CA ASN A 28 3.06 11.67 -14.63
C ASN A 28 2.38 11.69 -13.26
N SER A 29 2.75 10.76 -12.39
CA SER A 29 2.40 10.86 -10.98
C SER A 29 3.10 12.06 -10.33
N VAL A 30 2.55 12.57 -9.25
CA VAL A 30 3.24 13.58 -8.43
C VAL A 30 4.51 12.95 -7.83
N PRO A 31 5.71 13.58 -8.01
CA PRO A 31 6.92 13.08 -7.42
C PRO A 31 6.85 13.03 -5.90
N GLN A 32 7.12 11.88 -5.31
CA GLN A 32 7.14 11.66 -3.86
C GLN A 32 8.57 11.55 -3.35
N ARG A 33 8.86 12.21 -2.24
CA ARG A 33 10.16 12.14 -1.60
C ARG A 33 10.23 10.90 -0.69
N ARG A 34 11.26 10.06 -0.92
CA ARG A 34 11.67 9.02 0.03
C ARG A 34 13.18 9.09 0.24
N GLY A 35 13.60 9.36 1.46
CA GLY A 35 15.01 9.54 1.79
C GLY A 35 15.69 10.61 0.94
N LYS A 36 16.70 10.21 0.17
CA LYS A 36 17.53 11.08 -0.68
C LYS A 36 16.98 11.31 -2.09
N TYR A 37 15.89 10.64 -2.47
CA TYR A 37 15.37 10.65 -3.81
C TYR A 37 13.92 11.13 -3.88
N MET A 38 13.57 11.70 -5.03
CA MET A 38 12.21 11.86 -5.52
C MET A 38 11.89 10.69 -6.44
N TYR A 39 10.71 10.08 -6.30
CA TYR A 39 10.24 8.94 -7.09
C TYR A 39 8.92 9.30 -7.77
N TRP A 40 8.73 8.88 -9.01
CA TRP A 40 7.48 9.04 -9.75
C TRP A 40 7.35 8.00 -10.84
N SER A 41 6.14 7.84 -11.36
CA SER A 41 5.85 7.09 -12.57
C SER A 41 5.43 8.02 -13.69
N ALA A 42 5.69 7.61 -14.93
CA ALA A 42 5.28 8.29 -16.13
C ALA A 42 4.75 7.29 -17.16
N ILE A 43 3.75 7.69 -17.94
CA ILE A 43 3.28 7.00 -19.12
C ILE A 43 3.32 7.99 -20.28
N SER A 44 3.81 7.57 -21.44
CA SER A 44 3.85 8.40 -22.63
C SER A 44 2.76 7.99 -23.63
N GLU A 45 2.40 8.89 -24.53
CA GLU A 45 1.43 8.62 -25.58
C GLU A 45 1.80 7.36 -26.37
N GLY A 46 0.84 6.45 -26.51
CA GLY A 46 1.01 5.18 -27.22
C GLY A 46 1.67 4.06 -26.41
N GLU A 47 2.11 4.33 -25.19
CA GLU A 47 2.59 3.28 -24.26
C GLU A 47 1.41 2.64 -23.51
N GLN A 48 1.56 1.35 -23.21
CA GLN A 48 0.53 0.58 -22.50
C GLN A 48 0.78 0.56 -20.98
N TYR A 49 2.03 0.73 -20.57
CA TYR A 49 2.47 0.61 -19.19
C TYR A 49 3.32 1.81 -18.76
N SER A 50 3.31 2.10 -17.46
CA SER A 50 4.13 3.15 -16.87
C SER A 50 5.60 2.76 -16.77
N LYS A 51 6.45 3.76 -16.78
CA LYS A 51 7.88 3.70 -16.39
C LYS A 51 8.04 4.30 -15.01
N TYR A 52 9.00 3.82 -14.25
CA TYR A 52 9.31 4.31 -12.90
C TYR A 52 10.68 4.99 -12.89
N TYR A 53 10.72 6.14 -12.25
CA TYR A 53 11.91 6.98 -12.21
C TYR A 53 12.26 7.40 -10.79
N ARG A 54 13.54 7.74 -10.60
CA ARG A 54 13.98 8.49 -9.43
C ARG A 54 14.98 9.57 -9.81
N LYS A 55 15.12 10.57 -8.93
CA LYS A 55 16.11 11.63 -9.04
C LYS A 55 16.55 12.06 -7.65
N PRO A 56 17.86 12.31 -7.38
CA PRO A 56 18.29 12.86 -6.10
C PRO A 56 17.57 14.17 -5.78
N VAL A 57 17.18 14.37 -4.52
CA VAL A 57 16.44 15.58 -4.06
C VAL A 57 17.23 16.86 -4.34
N ASP A 58 18.57 16.81 -4.22
CA ASP A 58 19.49 17.92 -4.41
C ASP A 58 20.05 18.04 -5.84
N ALA A 59 19.59 17.18 -6.76
CA ALA A 59 20.03 17.26 -8.15
C ALA A 59 19.50 18.54 -8.84
N PRO A 60 20.27 19.11 -9.79
CA PRO A 60 19.80 20.21 -10.62
C PRO A 60 18.45 19.94 -11.27
N ALA A 61 17.67 21.00 -11.53
CA ALA A 61 16.33 20.85 -12.11
C ALA A 61 16.34 20.16 -13.48
N ASP A 62 17.40 20.42 -14.27
CA ASP A 62 17.64 19.87 -15.61
C ASP A 62 18.41 18.54 -15.63
N ALA A 63 18.77 17.97 -14.46
CA ALA A 63 19.42 16.67 -14.41
C ALA A 63 18.47 15.58 -14.89
N GLU A 64 18.97 14.69 -15.74
CA GLU A 64 18.20 13.55 -16.23
C GLU A 64 17.85 12.58 -15.06
N PRO A 65 16.61 12.09 -15.01
CA PRO A 65 16.21 11.10 -14.04
C PRO A 65 16.80 9.73 -14.34
N GLU A 66 16.98 8.94 -13.29
CA GLU A 66 17.32 7.52 -13.42
C GLU A 66 16.06 6.71 -13.70
N LEU A 67 16.05 5.93 -14.78
CA LEU A 67 15.01 4.94 -15.08
C LEU A 67 15.23 3.69 -14.22
N LEU A 68 14.29 3.41 -13.32
CA LEU A 68 14.32 2.24 -12.45
C LEU A 68 13.75 0.99 -13.13
N LEU A 69 12.57 1.15 -13.75
CA LEU A 69 11.81 0.07 -14.36
C LEU A 69 11.02 0.58 -15.57
N ASP A 70 11.11 -0.12 -16.71
CA ASP A 70 10.25 0.08 -17.87
C ASP A 70 9.37 -1.15 -18.05
N GLN A 71 8.08 -1.01 -17.71
CA GLN A 71 7.13 -2.10 -17.84
C GLN A 71 6.83 -2.46 -19.29
N ASN A 72 6.97 -1.52 -20.24
CA ASN A 72 6.75 -1.80 -21.67
C ASN A 72 7.80 -2.78 -22.19
N VAL A 73 9.08 -2.57 -21.83
CA VAL A 73 10.18 -3.50 -22.17
C VAL A 73 9.97 -4.85 -21.51
N MET A 74 9.51 -4.88 -20.25
CA MET A 74 9.26 -6.13 -19.52
C MET A 74 8.09 -6.94 -20.11
N ALA A 75 7.11 -6.27 -20.71
CA ALA A 75 5.94 -6.89 -21.32
C ALA A 75 6.20 -7.40 -22.76
N GLU A 76 7.35 -7.06 -23.37
CA GLU A 76 7.65 -7.47 -24.74
C GLU A 76 7.61 -9.00 -24.92
N GLY A 77 6.81 -9.47 -25.87
CA GLY A 77 6.67 -10.89 -26.20
C GLY A 77 5.84 -11.70 -25.20
N LEU A 78 5.20 -11.06 -24.23
CA LEU A 78 4.27 -11.71 -23.29
C LEU A 78 2.82 -11.48 -23.70
N ASP A 79 1.97 -12.51 -23.57
CA ASP A 79 0.52 -12.38 -23.76
C ASP A 79 -0.16 -11.62 -22.61
N TYR A 80 0.47 -11.60 -21.45
CA TYR A 80 0.01 -10.92 -20.24
C TYR A 80 1.19 -10.41 -19.42
N PHE A 81 1.06 -9.20 -18.90
CA PHE A 81 2.02 -8.63 -17.95
C PHE A 81 1.32 -7.76 -16.91
N ARG A 82 1.69 -7.92 -15.66
CA ARG A 82 1.26 -7.05 -14.56
C ARG A 82 2.37 -6.91 -13.53
N LEU A 83 2.67 -5.67 -13.18
CA LEU A 83 3.48 -5.34 -12.01
C LEU A 83 2.61 -5.45 -10.75
N GLY A 84 3.03 -6.24 -9.77
CA GLY A 84 2.33 -6.41 -8.49
C GLY A 84 2.73 -5.32 -7.49
N THR A 85 4.02 -5.19 -7.25
CA THR A 85 4.60 -4.16 -6.38
C THR A 85 5.95 -3.72 -6.91
N LEU A 86 6.34 -2.51 -6.53
CA LEU A 86 7.69 -1.97 -6.62
C LEU A 86 8.02 -1.34 -5.27
N SER A 87 9.03 -1.85 -4.58
CA SER A 87 9.43 -1.41 -3.24
C SER A 87 10.93 -1.10 -3.23
N ILE A 88 11.28 0.10 -2.79
CA ILE A 88 12.67 0.54 -2.67
C ILE A 88 13.10 0.39 -1.21
N SER A 89 14.30 -0.12 -0.97
CA SER A 89 14.92 -0.17 0.35
C SER A 89 15.11 1.24 0.93
N GLU A 90 15.14 1.38 2.26
CA GLU A 90 15.26 2.69 2.93
C GLU A 90 16.53 3.44 2.51
N ASN A 91 17.66 2.72 2.37
CA ASN A 91 18.93 3.29 1.91
C ASN A 91 18.93 3.68 0.42
N GLY A 92 17.89 3.29 -0.36
CA GLY A 92 17.74 3.58 -1.78
C GLY A 92 18.61 2.73 -2.72
N ARG A 93 19.26 1.67 -2.20
CA ARG A 93 20.15 0.81 -2.98
C ARG A 93 19.42 -0.31 -3.68
N TYR A 94 18.49 -0.97 -3.01
CA TYR A 94 17.80 -2.13 -3.56
C TYR A 94 16.38 -1.79 -4.00
N MET A 95 15.97 -2.42 -5.09
CA MET A 95 14.60 -2.39 -5.59
C MET A 95 14.06 -3.82 -5.64
N ALA A 96 13.04 -4.11 -4.85
CA ALA A 96 12.27 -5.33 -4.95
C ALA A 96 11.01 -5.05 -5.77
N TYR A 97 10.69 -5.94 -6.71
CA TYR A 97 9.43 -5.85 -7.44
C TYR A 97 8.89 -7.24 -7.75
N SER A 98 7.59 -7.32 -7.98
CA SER A 98 6.91 -8.57 -8.30
C SER A 98 6.10 -8.46 -9.58
N THR A 99 6.06 -9.53 -10.37
CA THR A 99 5.35 -9.58 -11.65
C THR A 99 4.50 -10.83 -11.78
N ASP A 100 3.35 -10.69 -12.44
CA ASP A 100 2.56 -11.78 -13.00
C ASP A 100 2.61 -11.71 -14.53
N THR A 101 3.08 -12.78 -15.17
CA THR A 101 3.30 -12.85 -16.61
C THR A 101 2.34 -13.82 -17.32
N ASN A 102 1.36 -14.34 -16.62
CA ASN A 102 0.40 -15.31 -17.16
C ASN A 102 -1.06 -15.10 -16.73
N GLY A 103 -1.35 -14.02 -15.96
CA GLY A 103 -2.70 -13.69 -15.53
C GLY A 103 -3.23 -14.53 -14.38
N SER A 104 -2.36 -15.30 -13.69
CA SER A 104 -2.77 -16.15 -12.57
C SER A 104 -3.00 -15.39 -11.26
N ALA A 105 -2.68 -14.11 -11.18
CA ALA A 105 -2.61 -13.32 -9.96
C ALA A 105 -1.67 -13.94 -8.88
N ARG A 106 -0.69 -14.75 -9.33
CA ARG A 106 0.42 -15.27 -8.54
C ARG A 106 1.69 -14.63 -9.05
N TYR A 107 2.28 -13.81 -8.21
CA TYR A 107 3.41 -12.99 -8.59
C TYR A 107 4.72 -13.69 -8.26
N THR A 108 5.76 -13.34 -9.00
CA THR A 108 7.14 -13.69 -8.69
C THR A 108 7.89 -12.43 -8.32
N GLY A 109 8.47 -12.41 -7.13
CA GLY A 109 9.29 -11.33 -6.60
C GLY A 109 10.76 -11.53 -6.95
N VAL A 110 11.44 -10.44 -7.28
CA VAL A 110 12.89 -10.38 -7.57
C VAL A 110 13.49 -9.10 -6.99
N ILE A 111 14.81 -9.08 -6.84
CA ILE A 111 15.55 -7.95 -6.27
C ILE A 111 16.61 -7.47 -7.27
N LYS A 112 16.68 -6.14 -7.47
CA LYS A 112 17.71 -5.46 -8.26
C LYS A 112 18.55 -4.56 -7.36
N ASP A 113 19.87 -4.64 -7.48
CA ASP A 113 20.79 -3.67 -6.91
C ASP A 113 20.86 -2.45 -7.85
N LEU A 114 20.43 -1.29 -7.38
CA LEU A 114 20.37 -0.08 -8.18
C LEU A 114 21.74 0.62 -8.33
N GLU A 115 22.72 0.28 -7.51
CA GLU A 115 24.09 0.80 -7.66
C GLU A 115 24.85 0.08 -8.78
N THR A 116 24.67 -1.23 -8.90
CA THR A 116 25.34 -2.04 -9.91
C THR A 116 24.50 -2.27 -11.16
N GLY A 117 23.17 -2.15 -11.04
CA GLY A 117 22.19 -2.48 -12.07
C GLY A 117 21.93 -3.98 -12.19
N GLU A 118 22.57 -4.82 -11.37
CA GLU A 118 22.47 -6.27 -11.43
C GLU A 118 21.22 -6.81 -10.70
N MET A 119 20.65 -7.89 -11.24
CA MET A 119 19.63 -8.67 -10.54
C MET A 119 20.32 -9.57 -9.51
N LEU A 120 19.81 -9.58 -8.28
CA LEU A 120 20.22 -10.57 -7.28
C LEU A 120 19.62 -11.94 -7.62
N GLY A 121 20.15 -12.98 -7.03
CA GLY A 121 19.68 -14.36 -7.28
C GLY A 121 18.35 -14.73 -6.62
N ASP A 122 17.79 -13.81 -5.82
CA ASP A 122 16.56 -14.01 -5.07
C ASP A 122 15.36 -14.10 -6.02
N LYS A 123 14.54 -15.15 -5.83
CA LYS A 123 13.31 -15.37 -6.58
C LYS A 123 12.22 -15.90 -5.66
N ILE A 124 11.30 -15.05 -5.23
CA ILE A 124 10.22 -15.39 -4.32
C ILE A 124 8.97 -15.68 -5.14
N GLU A 125 8.49 -16.93 -5.15
CA GLU A 125 7.36 -17.36 -5.96
C GLU A 125 6.03 -17.37 -5.19
N ASN A 126 4.93 -17.39 -5.93
CA ASN A 126 3.56 -17.47 -5.40
C ASN A 126 3.16 -16.33 -4.45
N LEU A 127 3.64 -15.11 -4.69
CA LEU A 127 3.25 -13.94 -3.93
C LEU A 127 1.81 -13.49 -4.25
N ARG A 128 1.18 -12.82 -3.29
CA ARG A 128 -0.01 -11.98 -3.55
C ARG A 128 0.33 -10.62 -4.17
N GLY A 129 1.60 -10.30 -4.32
CA GLY A 129 2.12 -9.10 -4.96
C GLY A 129 2.98 -8.22 -4.07
N GLY A 130 2.66 -8.07 -2.78
CA GLY A 130 3.37 -7.19 -1.87
C GLY A 130 4.76 -7.69 -1.45
N LEU A 131 5.72 -6.77 -1.37
CA LEU A 131 7.08 -6.97 -0.84
C LEU A 131 7.44 -5.75 0.01
N THR A 132 7.74 -5.95 1.28
CA THR A 132 8.05 -4.88 2.25
C THR A 132 9.44 -5.05 2.83
N TRP A 133 10.31 -4.06 2.66
CA TRP A 133 11.65 -4.06 3.23
C TRP A 133 11.61 -3.92 4.75
N VAL A 134 12.40 -4.73 5.44
CA VAL A 134 12.56 -4.74 6.89
C VAL A 134 14.00 -5.09 7.29
N ALA A 135 14.29 -5.19 8.59
CA ALA A 135 15.59 -5.59 9.13
C ALA A 135 16.74 -4.76 8.55
N ASN A 136 16.56 -3.43 8.47
CA ASN A 136 17.54 -2.49 7.89
C ASN A 136 17.96 -2.89 6.47
N ASP A 137 16.98 -3.14 5.60
CA ASP A 137 17.17 -3.49 4.17
C ASP A 137 17.83 -4.86 3.92
N THR A 138 17.84 -5.76 4.90
CA THR A 138 18.43 -7.11 4.75
C THR A 138 17.40 -8.21 4.51
N ALA A 139 16.11 -7.90 4.63
CA ALA A 139 15.03 -8.86 4.45
C ALA A 139 13.77 -8.23 3.86
N LEU A 140 12.91 -9.08 3.29
CA LEU A 140 11.60 -8.74 2.73
C LEU A 140 10.51 -9.51 3.45
N VAL A 141 9.46 -8.82 3.88
CA VAL A 141 8.21 -9.44 4.31
C VAL A 141 7.29 -9.60 3.11
N TYR A 142 6.64 -10.74 3.02
CA TYR A 142 5.71 -11.05 1.95
C TYR A 142 4.59 -11.97 2.40
N THR A 143 3.54 -12.05 1.57
CA THR A 143 2.38 -12.92 1.78
C THR A 143 2.30 -13.93 0.64
N PRO A 144 2.53 -15.23 0.89
CA PRO A 144 2.31 -16.25 -0.13
C PRO A 144 0.81 -16.45 -0.40
N SER A 145 0.48 -16.85 -1.62
CA SER A 145 -0.87 -17.23 -2.04
C SER A 145 -1.08 -18.73 -1.85
N THR A 146 -2.20 -19.14 -1.24
CA THR A 146 -2.61 -20.55 -1.26
C THR A 146 -3.12 -20.97 -2.64
N GLU A 147 -3.45 -22.26 -2.82
CA GLU A 147 -4.05 -22.75 -4.08
C GLU A 147 -5.38 -22.05 -4.38
N GLU A 148 -6.14 -21.67 -3.34
CA GLU A 148 -7.43 -20.98 -3.41
C GLU A 148 -7.29 -19.44 -3.44
N TRP A 149 -6.11 -18.90 -3.72
CA TRP A 149 -5.80 -17.44 -3.70
C TRP A 149 -6.05 -16.76 -2.36
N ARG A 150 -5.86 -17.48 -1.25
CA ARG A 150 -5.96 -16.92 0.11
C ARG A 150 -4.61 -16.40 0.59
N SER A 151 -4.66 -15.40 1.46
CA SER A 151 -3.51 -14.86 2.19
C SER A 151 -3.65 -15.28 3.65
N LEU A 152 -2.97 -16.34 4.06
CA LEU A 152 -3.06 -16.91 5.42
C LEU A 152 -1.74 -16.82 6.18
N GLU A 153 -0.64 -16.50 5.52
CA GLU A 153 0.69 -16.54 6.10
C GLU A 153 1.47 -15.27 5.79
N ILE A 154 2.23 -14.79 6.75
CA ILE A 154 3.24 -13.74 6.57
C ILE A 154 4.61 -14.38 6.72
N LYS A 155 5.47 -14.21 5.72
CA LYS A 155 6.82 -14.76 5.69
C LYS A 155 7.88 -13.68 5.59
N LEU A 156 9.08 -14.02 6.06
CA LEU A 156 10.29 -13.22 5.96
C LEU A 156 11.30 -13.94 5.08
N HIS A 157 11.72 -13.28 4.01
CA HIS A 157 12.82 -13.70 3.15
C HIS A 157 14.08 -12.90 3.48
N THR A 158 15.18 -13.56 3.81
CA THR A 158 16.48 -12.90 3.98
C THR A 158 17.18 -12.79 2.63
N VAL A 159 17.55 -11.59 2.23
CA VAL A 159 18.21 -11.32 0.94
C VAL A 159 19.45 -12.18 0.75
N GLY A 160 19.55 -12.84 -0.39
CA GLY A 160 20.64 -13.73 -0.75
C GLY A 160 20.55 -15.15 -0.14
N GLN A 161 19.47 -15.48 0.57
CA GLN A 161 19.25 -16.82 1.09
C GLN A 161 18.23 -17.59 0.24
N PRO A 162 18.27 -18.93 0.24
CA PRO A 162 17.27 -19.76 -0.43
C PRO A 162 15.88 -19.61 0.22
N ASN A 163 14.80 -19.63 -0.59
CA ASN A 163 13.42 -19.45 -0.12
C ASN A 163 12.93 -20.57 0.84
N ASP A 164 13.55 -21.74 0.82
CA ASP A 164 13.24 -22.83 1.76
C ASP A 164 13.73 -22.54 3.19
N THR A 165 14.52 -21.47 3.38
CA THR A 165 14.94 -20.96 4.68
C THR A 165 14.05 -19.82 5.20
N ASP A 166 13.03 -19.41 4.44
CA ASP A 166 12.15 -18.30 4.81
C ASP A 166 11.37 -18.60 6.08
N VAL A 167 11.34 -17.60 6.97
CA VAL A 167 10.72 -17.73 8.30
C VAL A 167 9.25 -17.31 8.25
N THR A 168 8.36 -18.12 8.80
CA THR A 168 6.98 -17.74 9.05
C THR A 168 6.91 -16.79 10.25
N LEU A 169 6.47 -15.54 10.01
CA LEU A 169 6.25 -14.55 11.06
C LEU A 169 4.87 -14.72 11.70
N TYR A 170 3.87 -15.03 10.90
CA TYR A 170 2.50 -15.23 11.35
C TYR A 170 1.76 -16.21 10.45
N LEU A 171 0.96 -17.08 11.05
CA LEU A 171 0.05 -18.00 10.37
C LEU A 171 -1.35 -17.85 10.94
N GLU A 172 -2.32 -17.56 10.09
CA GLU A 172 -3.75 -17.55 10.42
C GLU A 172 -4.34 -18.94 10.20
N GLU A 173 -4.82 -19.53 11.28
CA GLU A 173 -5.40 -20.88 11.24
C GLU A 173 -6.87 -20.87 10.78
N ASP A 174 -7.56 -19.76 11.03
CA ASP A 174 -8.95 -19.59 10.59
C ASP A 174 -9.00 -19.09 9.15
N GLN A 175 -9.41 -19.97 8.24
CA GLN A 175 -9.50 -19.66 6.81
C GLN A 175 -10.59 -18.64 6.44
N SER A 176 -11.45 -18.22 7.37
CA SER A 176 -12.38 -17.12 7.13
C SER A 176 -11.68 -15.75 7.13
N PHE A 177 -10.51 -15.66 7.77
CA PHE A 177 -9.69 -14.47 7.85
C PHE A 177 -8.64 -14.42 6.73
N SER A 178 -8.12 -13.25 6.46
CA SER A 178 -6.97 -13.00 5.60
C SER A 178 -5.93 -12.17 6.32
N VAL A 179 -4.66 -12.34 5.98
CA VAL A 179 -3.56 -11.61 6.61
C VAL A 179 -2.88 -10.65 5.64
N GLY A 180 -2.35 -9.58 6.20
CA GLY A 180 -1.50 -8.61 5.51
C GLY A 180 -0.45 -8.03 6.46
N ALA A 181 0.62 -7.49 5.89
CA ALA A 181 1.64 -6.81 6.66
C ALA A 181 2.13 -5.56 5.93
N GLY A 182 2.50 -4.55 6.71
CA GLY A 182 3.03 -3.28 6.21
C GLY A 182 3.79 -2.54 7.30
N LEU A 183 4.57 -1.53 6.91
CA LEU A 183 5.26 -0.67 7.85
C LEU A 183 4.35 0.45 8.34
N THR A 184 4.64 0.95 9.54
CA THR A 184 4.10 2.20 10.06
C THR A 184 4.62 3.41 9.27
N ALA A 185 3.98 4.57 9.40
CA ALA A 185 4.37 5.81 8.71
C ALA A 185 5.83 6.23 8.94
N GLN A 186 6.45 5.82 10.05
CA GLN A 186 7.85 6.07 10.37
C GLN A 186 8.79 4.91 10.04
N ASP A 187 8.30 3.83 9.44
CA ASP A 187 9.03 2.60 9.13
C ASP A 187 9.64 1.88 10.36
N ASP A 188 9.26 2.28 11.60
CA ASP A 188 9.82 1.74 12.85
C ASP A 188 9.27 0.36 13.22
N TYR A 189 8.01 0.10 12.86
CA TYR A 189 7.31 -1.13 13.19
C TYR A 189 6.72 -1.79 11.96
N LEU A 190 6.75 -3.12 11.97
CA LEU A 190 5.97 -3.97 11.08
C LEU A 190 4.62 -4.24 11.75
N ILE A 191 3.56 -3.85 11.09
CA ILE A 191 2.17 -4.18 11.45
C ILE A 191 1.79 -5.47 10.74
N ILE A 192 1.22 -6.40 11.48
CA ILE A 192 0.65 -7.65 10.97
C ILE A 192 -0.84 -7.64 11.34
N ALA A 193 -1.68 -7.59 10.32
CA ALA A 193 -3.12 -7.57 10.47
C ALA A 193 -3.76 -8.87 9.98
N SER A 194 -4.70 -9.38 10.75
CA SER A 194 -5.60 -10.47 10.35
C SER A 194 -7.03 -9.97 10.44
N GLY A 195 -7.85 -10.22 9.42
CA GLY A 195 -9.21 -9.73 9.40
C GLY A 195 -10.09 -10.41 8.35
N ASP A 196 -11.40 -10.27 8.56
CA ASP A 196 -12.45 -10.50 7.58
C ASP A 196 -13.16 -9.17 7.26
N ASN A 197 -14.41 -9.21 6.81
CA ASN A 197 -15.16 -8.00 6.45
C ASN A 197 -15.73 -7.24 7.66
N GLU A 198 -15.70 -7.79 8.86
CA GLU A 198 -16.38 -7.25 10.05
C GLU A 198 -15.49 -7.28 11.30
N THR A 199 -14.34 -7.93 11.25
CA THR A 199 -13.54 -8.22 12.44
C THR A 199 -12.05 -8.10 12.13
N SER A 200 -11.31 -7.43 12.99
CA SER A 200 -9.86 -7.28 12.85
C SER A 200 -9.10 -7.73 14.10
N GLU A 201 -7.88 -8.17 13.89
CA GLU A 201 -6.85 -8.39 14.91
C GLU A 201 -5.52 -7.90 14.40
N VAL A 202 -4.80 -7.07 15.16
CA VAL A 202 -3.56 -6.46 14.73
C VAL A 202 -2.47 -6.67 15.76
N ARG A 203 -1.28 -6.95 15.26
CA ARG A 203 -0.02 -7.07 16.02
C ARG A 203 1.00 -6.11 15.45
N PHE A 204 1.97 -5.73 16.26
CA PHE A 204 3.15 -5.04 15.79
C PHE A 204 4.44 -5.66 16.34
N VAL A 205 5.51 -5.46 15.62
CA VAL A 205 6.87 -5.88 16.00
C VAL A 205 7.86 -4.87 15.43
N SER A 206 9.05 -4.73 16.04
CA SER A 206 10.08 -3.84 15.49
C SER A 206 10.44 -4.22 14.05
N ALA A 207 10.39 -3.25 13.13
CA ALA A 207 10.80 -3.46 11.73
C ALA A 207 12.27 -3.81 11.60
N ALA A 208 13.12 -3.35 12.53
CA ALA A 208 14.54 -3.71 12.58
C ALA A 208 14.78 -5.16 13.07
N ASN A 209 13.82 -5.75 13.80
CA ASN A 209 13.87 -7.14 14.27
C ASN A 209 12.51 -7.83 14.10
N PRO A 210 12.10 -8.15 12.85
CA PRO A 210 10.77 -8.66 12.55
C PRO A 210 10.50 -10.09 13.10
N THR A 211 11.54 -10.83 13.49
CA THR A 211 11.43 -12.12 14.16
C THR A 211 11.36 -12.02 15.69
N GLY A 212 11.35 -10.80 16.23
CA GLY A 212 11.20 -10.54 17.66
C GLY A 212 9.81 -10.86 18.20
N GLU A 213 9.60 -10.55 19.48
CA GLU A 213 8.31 -10.73 20.13
C GLU A 213 7.27 -9.78 19.51
N GLN A 214 6.15 -10.35 19.05
CA GLN A 214 5.03 -9.61 18.50
C GLN A 214 4.09 -9.17 19.63
N THR A 215 3.73 -7.90 19.67
CA THR A 215 2.75 -7.37 20.61
C THR A 215 1.37 -7.39 19.98
N LEU A 216 0.44 -8.15 20.56
CA LEU A 216 -0.98 -8.09 20.20
C LEU A 216 -1.61 -6.82 20.75
N ILE A 217 -2.27 -6.02 19.88
CA ILE A 217 -2.92 -4.78 20.30
C ILE A 217 -4.19 -5.08 21.07
N LYS A 218 -5.12 -5.81 20.45
CA LYS A 218 -6.36 -6.25 21.08
C LYS A 218 -6.82 -7.55 20.43
N PRO A 219 -7.27 -8.55 21.19
CA PRO A 219 -7.87 -9.75 20.62
C PRO A 219 -9.06 -9.42 19.74
N ARG A 220 -9.27 -10.21 18.70
CA ARG A 220 -10.43 -10.05 17.81
C ARG A 220 -11.74 -10.17 18.59
N GLU A 221 -12.64 -9.26 18.31
CA GLU A 221 -14.01 -9.22 18.81
C GLU A 221 -14.94 -9.12 17.61
N LYS A 222 -15.90 -10.04 17.50
CA LYS A 222 -16.80 -10.10 16.33
C LYS A 222 -17.53 -8.78 16.14
N GLY A 223 -17.44 -8.21 14.94
CA GLY A 223 -18.06 -6.94 14.57
C GLY A 223 -17.23 -5.72 14.94
N VAL A 224 -16.05 -5.91 15.55
CA VAL A 224 -15.10 -4.82 15.81
C VAL A 224 -13.98 -4.85 14.77
N GLU A 225 -13.95 -3.79 13.99
CA GLU A 225 -12.91 -3.51 13.02
C GLU A 225 -11.95 -2.46 13.59
N TYR A 226 -10.64 -2.65 13.37
CA TYR A 226 -9.67 -1.62 13.65
C TYR A 226 -8.42 -1.74 12.79
N SER A 227 -7.84 -0.61 12.47
CA SER A 227 -6.50 -0.49 11.89
C SER A 227 -5.67 0.48 12.72
N VAL A 228 -4.36 0.40 12.57
CA VAL A 228 -3.44 1.16 13.42
C VAL A 228 -2.29 1.75 12.63
N ASP A 229 -1.73 2.82 13.18
CA ASP A 229 -0.41 3.31 12.86
C ASP A 229 0.30 3.78 14.14
N ILE A 230 1.63 3.82 14.12
CA ILE A 230 2.45 4.21 15.28
C ILE A 230 3.31 5.41 14.88
N ARG A 231 3.30 6.42 15.75
CA ARG A 231 4.12 7.60 15.60
C ARG A 231 4.65 8.09 16.93
N ASP A 232 5.96 8.34 17.00
CA ASP A 232 6.65 8.87 18.19
C ASP A 232 6.34 8.08 19.48
N GLY A 233 6.14 6.75 19.36
CA GLY A 233 5.81 5.86 20.49
C GLY A 233 4.35 5.90 20.94
N GLU A 234 3.47 6.59 20.23
CA GLU A 234 2.02 6.55 20.41
C GLU A 234 1.35 5.70 19.31
N LEU A 235 0.42 4.84 19.73
CA LEU A 235 -0.44 4.06 18.84
C LEU A 235 -1.69 4.86 18.50
N PHE A 236 -1.99 5.03 17.22
CA PHE A 236 -3.24 5.58 16.73
C PHE A 236 -4.11 4.44 16.19
N VAL A 237 -5.40 4.48 16.52
CA VAL A 237 -6.35 3.39 16.23
C VAL A 237 -7.60 3.96 15.59
N TRP A 238 -7.87 3.58 14.35
CA TRP A 238 -9.15 3.79 13.67
C TRP A 238 -10.03 2.58 13.94
N THR A 239 -11.25 2.77 14.48
CA THR A 239 -12.08 1.64 14.94
C THR A 239 -13.56 2.00 15.02
N ASN A 240 -14.43 0.96 14.89
CA ASN A 240 -15.87 1.05 15.08
C ASN A 240 -16.34 0.53 16.46
N ASP A 241 -15.44 0.34 17.43
CA ASP A 241 -15.76 -0.26 18.74
C ASP A 241 -16.76 0.55 19.60
N ASP A 242 -16.90 1.85 19.35
CA ASP A 242 -17.80 2.76 20.06
C ASP A 242 -18.89 3.36 19.16
N HIS A 243 -18.63 3.49 17.86
CA HIS A 243 -19.55 4.10 16.90
C HIS A 243 -19.44 3.47 15.51
N ILE A 244 -20.59 3.19 14.87
CA ILE A 244 -20.67 2.54 13.55
C ILE A 244 -19.94 3.33 12.43
N ASN A 245 -19.87 4.66 12.55
CA ASN A 245 -19.15 5.53 11.61
C ASN A 245 -17.68 5.73 11.99
N PHE A 246 -17.14 4.87 12.84
CA PHE A 246 -15.77 4.83 13.33
C PHE A 246 -15.37 6.07 14.15
N ARG A 247 -14.32 5.90 14.94
CA ARG A 247 -13.60 6.92 15.68
C ARG A 247 -12.11 6.79 15.49
N LEU A 248 -11.36 7.83 15.77
CA LEU A 248 -9.92 7.75 15.96
C LEU A 248 -9.60 7.78 17.46
N ALA A 249 -8.85 6.81 17.90
CA ALA A 249 -8.37 6.70 19.27
C ALA A 249 -6.84 6.65 19.29
N LYS A 250 -6.24 6.71 20.49
CA LYS A 250 -4.82 6.50 20.72
C LYS A 250 -4.59 5.65 21.96
N ALA A 251 -3.42 5.04 22.04
CA ALA A 251 -2.96 4.26 23.19
C ALA A 251 -1.44 4.33 23.36
N SER A 252 -0.95 3.95 24.54
CA SER A 252 0.46 3.68 24.77
C SER A 252 0.86 2.32 24.16
N LEU A 253 2.11 2.19 23.70
CA LEU A 253 2.65 0.90 23.27
C LEU A 253 2.81 -0.11 24.44
N GLU A 254 2.82 0.37 25.69
CA GLU A 254 2.86 -0.48 26.89
C GLU A 254 1.48 -1.09 27.22
N THR A 255 0.39 -0.36 26.91
CA THR A 255 -0.99 -0.78 27.11
C THR A 255 -1.80 -0.60 25.81
N PRO A 256 -1.44 -1.30 24.72
CA PRO A 256 -1.95 -1.01 23.38
C PRO A 256 -3.44 -1.29 23.21
N GLY A 257 -4.07 -2.03 24.13
CA GLY A 257 -5.52 -2.31 24.15
C GLY A 257 -6.36 -1.28 24.90
N GLU A 258 -5.75 -0.28 25.55
CA GLU A 258 -6.45 0.77 26.33
C GLU A 258 -6.61 2.05 25.48
N TRP A 259 -7.73 2.17 24.78
CA TRP A 259 -7.94 3.19 23.75
C TRP A 259 -8.62 4.45 24.29
N GLU A 260 -7.94 5.60 24.20
CA GLU A 260 -8.47 6.92 24.51
C GLU A 260 -8.95 7.62 23.22
N THR A 261 -10.17 8.18 23.22
CA THR A 261 -10.72 8.87 22.04
C THR A 261 -9.98 10.16 21.72
N VAL A 262 -9.50 10.28 20.48
CA VAL A 262 -8.93 11.49 19.87
C VAL A 262 -10.00 12.23 19.07
N ILE A 263 -10.74 11.51 18.23
CA ILE A 263 -11.87 12.01 17.45
C ILE A 263 -13.02 11.05 17.67
N ALA A 264 -14.10 11.54 18.26
CA ALA A 264 -15.29 10.73 18.49
C ALA A 264 -16.01 10.39 17.19
N GLY A 265 -16.67 9.24 17.15
CA GLY A 265 -17.60 8.88 16.10
C GLY A 265 -18.77 9.88 16.01
N SER A 266 -19.38 10.00 14.84
CA SER A 266 -20.43 10.96 14.56
C SER A 266 -21.46 10.38 13.58
N ASP A 267 -22.75 10.67 13.81
CA ASP A 267 -23.81 10.29 12.86
C ASP A 267 -23.70 11.01 11.51
N ASP A 268 -23.08 12.20 11.49
CA ASP A 268 -22.99 13.05 10.31
C ASP A 268 -21.71 12.80 9.48
N PHE A 269 -20.66 12.23 10.10
CA PHE A 269 -19.37 12.04 9.47
C PHE A 269 -18.91 10.57 9.59
N TYR A 270 -18.82 9.90 8.44
CA TYR A 270 -18.24 8.55 8.37
C TYR A 270 -16.74 8.65 8.19
N LEU A 271 -15.97 8.36 9.24
CA LEU A 271 -14.51 8.34 9.22
C LEU A 271 -14.02 7.08 8.48
N THR A 272 -13.39 7.24 7.33
CA THR A 272 -12.95 6.12 6.48
C THR A 272 -11.48 5.76 6.66
N GLY A 273 -10.65 6.66 7.23
CA GLY A 273 -9.24 6.42 7.43
C GLY A 273 -8.50 7.60 8.03
N PHE A 274 -7.21 7.40 8.24
CA PHE A 274 -6.28 8.43 8.69
C PHE A 274 -4.86 8.12 8.21
N ASP A 275 -4.03 9.16 8.06
CA ASP A 275 -2.61 9.08 7.75
C ASP A 275 -1.80 9.99 8.66
N LEU A 276 -0.68 9.48 9.19
CA LEU A 276 0.20 10.21 10.09
C LEU A 276 1.39 10.80 9.31
N TYR A 277 1.58 12.11 9.44
CA TYR A 277 2.72 12.85 8.90
C TYR A 277 3.55 13.44 10.05
N LYS A 278 4.73 13.94 9.72
CA LYS A 278 5.68 14.47 10.72
C LYS A 278 5.07 15.56 11.61
N ASP A 279 4.37 16.53 11.04
CA ASP A 279 3.93 17.75 11.75
C ASP A 279 2.40 17.85 11.88
N PHE A 280 1.65 16.97 11.23
CA PHE A 280 0.20 16.93 11.23
C PHE A 280 -0.28 15.51 10.90
N PHE A 281 -1.56 15.25 11.06
CA PHE A 281 -2.21 14.07 10.52
C PHE A 281 -3.41 14.45 9.66
N VAL A 282 -3.83 13.53 8.83
CA VAL A 282 -4.98 13.68 7.96
C VAL A 282 -6.03 12.67 8.34
N THR A 283 -7.29 13.07 8.29
CA THR A 283 -8.42 12.13 8.35
C THR A 283 -9.19 12.21 7.06
N GLU A 284 -9.58 11.06 6.58
CA GLU A 284 -10.48 10.89 5.45
C GLU A 284 -11.85 10.46 5.93
N GLY A 285 -12.88 10.86 5.19
CA GLY A 285 -14.23 10.45 5.54
C GLY A 285 -15.29 10.98 4.59
N ARG A 286 -16.54 10.74 4.91
CA ARG A 286 -17.69 11.21 4.11
C ARG A 286 -18.61 12.08 4.93
N LEU A 287 -18.97 13.23 4.34
CA LEU A 287 -19.94 14.17 4.85
C LEU A 287 -20.98 14.46 3.75
N ASN A 288 -22.26 14.19 4.02
CA ASN A 288 -23.34 14.40 3.05
C ASN A 288 -23.09 13.67 1.69
N GLY A 289 -22.46 12.50 1.71
CA GLY A 289 -22.17 11.70 0.52
C GLY A 289 -20.94 12.14 -0.30
N LEU A 290 -20.20 13.17 0.14
CA LEU A 290 -18.98 13.63 -0.49
C LEU A 290 -17.76 13.29 0.35
N ASP A 291 -16.68 12.88 -0.30
CA ASP A 291 -15.40 12.60 0.35
C ASP A 291 -14.82 13.89 0.96
N GLN A 292 -14.19 13.76 2.10
CA GLN A 292 -13.56 14.85 2.83
C GLN A 292 -12.13 14.45 3.20
N ILE A 293 -11.18 15.35 2.92
CA ILE A 293 -9.81 15.26 3.42
C ILE A 293 -9.59 16.40 4.40
N GLN A 294 -9.24 16.09 5.64
CA GLN A 294 -9.16 17.05 6.74
C GLN A 294 -7.80 17.01 7.40
N LEU A 295 -7.02 18.09 7.27
CA LEU A 295 -5.74 18.21 7.99
C LEU A 295 -6.00 18.62 9.44
N ARG A 296 -5.25 18.01 10.35
CA ARG A 296 -5.35 18.19 11.79
C ARG A 296 -3.99 18.34 12.44
N ASP A 297 -3.91 19.16 13.46
CA ASP A 297 -2.73 19.32 14.29
C ASP A 297 -2.77 18.34 15.47
N TYR A 298 -1.65 17.73 15.81
CA TYR A 298 -1.57 16.81 16.96
C TYR A 298 -1.91 17.49 18.30
N SER A 299 -1.61 18.78 18.43
CA SER A 299 -1.92 19.57 19.64
C SER A 299 -3.39 20.00 19.72
N ALA A 300 -4.12 19.96 18.61
CA ALA A 300 -5.51 20.35 18.51
C ALA A 300 -6.29 19.43 17.51
N PRO A 301 -6.40 18.12 17.82
CA PRO A 301 -6.88 17.12 16.88
C PRO A 301 -8.32 17.31 16.42
N THR A 302 -9.13 18.03 17.17
CA THR A 302 -10.53 18.38 16.83
C THR A 302 -10.65 19.60 15.91
N ALA A 303 -9.59 20.40 15.79
CA ALA A 303 -9.56 21.53 14.86
C ALA A 303 -9.31 21.03 13.43
N ILE A 304 -10.19 21.38 12.51
CA ILE A 304 -10.20 20.88 11.13
C ILE A 304 -9.75 21.98 10.18
N LYS A 305 -8.84 21.61 9.25
CA LYS A 305 -8.53 22.40 8.05
C LYS A 305 -8.91 21.54 6.83
N PRO A 306 -10.13 21.69 6.27
CA PRO A 306 -10.57 20.87 5.16
C PRO A 306 -9.82 21.25 3.88
N ILE A 307 -9.58 20.26 3.00
CA ILE A 307 -9.19 20.52 1.62
C ILE A 307 -10.45 20.79 0.84
N ALA A 308 -10.50 21.93 0.15
CA ALA A 308 -11.63 22.34 -0.67
C ALA A 308 -11.43 21.85 -2.11
N PHE A 309 -12.49 21.29 -2.69
CA PHE A 309 -12.54 20.89 -4.10
C PHE A 309 -13.46 21.85 -4.86
N PRO A 310 -13.12 22.26 -6.10
CA PRO A 310 -13.89 23.23 -6.86
C PRO A 310 -15.18 22.66 -7.43
N GLU A 311 -15.29 21.34 -7.62
CA GLU A 311 -16.44 20.67 -8.18
C GLU A 311 -17.53 20.45 -7.13
N ALA A 312 -18.78 20.42 -7.58
CA ALA A 312 -19.93 20.10 -6.73
C ALA A 312 -20.07 18.61 -6.42
N SER A 313 -19.43 17.76 -7.21
CA SER A 313 -19.36 16.30 -7.02
C SER A 313 -17.97 15.80 -7.41
N TYR A 314 -17.33 15.12 -6.52
CA TYR A 314 -15.94 14.63 -6.67
C TYR A 314 -15.74 13.35 -5.87
N ASN A 315 -14.68 12.63 -6.20
CA ASN A 315 -14.10 11.56 -5.39
C ASN A 315 -12.68 11.98 -5.01
N ALA A 316 -12.31 11.84 -3.76
CA ALA A 316 -11.01 12.24 -3.25
C ALA A 316 -10.53 11.28 -2.16
N GLY A 317 -9.24 10.97 -2.19
CA GLY A 317 -8.54 10.13 -1.21
C GLY A 317 -7.04 10.41 -1.23
N LEU A 318 -6.30 9.89 -0.27
CA LEU A 318 -4.85 9.93 -0.15
C LEU A 318 -4.21 8.65 -0.63
#